data_805dbe418a0b7de5571b710e31c97db5
#
_entry.id   805dbe418a0b7de5571b710e31c97db5
#
_cell.length_a   1.000
_cell.length_b   1.000
_cell.length_c   1.000
_cell.angle_alpha   90.00
_cell.angle_beta   90.00
_cell.angle_gamma   90.00
#
_symmetry.space_group_name_H-M   'P 1'
#
loop_
_entity.id
_entity.type
_entity.pdbx_description
1 polymer ?
#
loop_
_entity_poly.entity_id
_entity_poly.type
_entity_poly.pdbx_seq_one_letter_code
_entity_poly.pdbx_strand_id
1 'polypeptide(L)'
;LHPNSDSQRWSSYDDYLAEKGYISDNPWGDFANSGLDENGDLLSGWLLKNSRLPANIPEEHSETAYMTNRAMDFMAQASENDQPWLCHLSYIKPHWPYIVPSPYHEMYSEEDINNPIRSDKEKQTNHPLLRAYHNARVSKCFSRDEVREHVIPAYMGLIKQLDDNLGRLFQWMDKSNLSENTIIIFSSDHGDYLGDHWMGDKDFYHEMAVKVPLIIHDPRKISDKSRGTVKNDLVEMIDLAPTILRFFGCPPKPHIIEGRDLTPILTGTAGFSRNYIISEHDYHWSEMAKELDQPQDLAHTKMIFDGRWKYIRCEGFEPILFDLFSDPDELVDLAGSTTAMHRDARLRLETALESWAMRHHTRITATEELLETQKKAAELGILIGFWDENEFEAITGKKFENLKPVGKKEK
;
A
#
# COMPACT_ATOMS: atom_id res chain seq x y z
N LEU A 1 -10.97 1.90 2.52
CA LEU A 1 -12.22 2.05 3.29
C LEU A 1 -12.10 3.35 4.07
N HIS A 2 -12.99 4.31 3.80
CA HIS A 2 -13.05 5.55 4.56
C HIS A 2 -13.43 5.22 6.01
N PRO A 3 -12.78 5.79 7.05
CA PRO A 3 -13.10 5.50 8.47
C PRO A 3 -14.54 5.84 8.85
N ASN A 4 -15.25 6.56 8.01
CA ASN A 4 -16.66 6.96 8.17
C ASN A 4 -17.64 6.02 7.42
N SER A 5 -17.26 4.78 7.11
CA SER A 5 -18.21 3.83 6.52
C SER A 5 -19.24 3.39 7.57
N ASP A 6 -20.52 3.60 7.27
CA ASP A 6 -21.67 3.24 8.08
C ASP A 6 -21.62 1.78 8.57
N SER A 7 -21.17 1.56 9.79
CA SER A 7 -21.56 0.38 10.53
C SER A 7 -22.57 0.82 11.62
N GLN A 8 -23.76 0.32 11.58
CA GLN A 8 -24.83 0.62 12.58
C GLN A 8 -24.44 0.27 14.03
N ARG A 9 -23.24 -0.24 14.26
CA ARG A 9 -22.79 -0.75 15.56
C ARG A 9 -21.73 0.11 16.23
N TRP A 10 -20.96 0.91 15.49
CA TRP A 10 -19.86 1.72 16.01
C TRP A 10 -19.95 3.14 15.46
N SER A 11 -19.62 4.12 16.27
CA SER A 11 -19.47 5.50 15.81
C SER A 11 -18.38 5.57 14.74
N SER A 12 -18.55 6.43 13.75
CA SER A 12 -17.49 6.76 12.81
C SER A 12 -16.33 7.46 13.54
N TYR A 13 -15.18 7.56 12.91
CA TYR A 13 -14.05 8.27 13.51
C TYR A 13 -14.38 9.76 13.70
N ASP A 14 -15.11 10.38 12.78
CA ASP A 14 -15.55 11.78 12.93
C ASP A 14 -16.52 11.95 14.10
N ASP A 15 -17.46 11.01 14.32
CA ASP A 15 -18.35 11.03 15.48
C ASP A 15 -17.55 10.90 16.78
N TYR A 16 -16.56 9.97 16.80
CA TYR A 16 -15.66 9.82 17.94
C TYR A 16 -14.87 11.10 18.22
N LEU A 17 -14.33 11.75 17.19
CA LEU A 17 -13.62 13.02 17.34
C LEU A 17 -14.53 14.10 17.93
N ALA A 18 -15.75 14.21 17.41
CA ALA A 18 -16.75 15.16 17.93
C ALA A 18 -17.10 14.89 19.40
N GLU A 19 -17.28 13.62 19.81
CA GLU A 19 -17.49 13.23 21.21
C GLU A 19 -16.32 13.61 22.12
N LYS A 20 -15.08 13.63 21.57
CA LYS A 20 -13.88 14.06 22.29
C LYS A 20 -13.65 15.58 22.27
N GLY A 21 -14.54 16.33 21.63
CA GLY A 21 -14.47 17.79 21.56
C GLY A 21 -13.70 18.34 20.34
N TYR A 22 -13.27 17.49 19.41
CA TYR A 22 -12.64 17.86 18.16
C TYR A 22 -13.71 18.15 17.10
N ILE A 23 -14.23 19.37 17.11
CA ILE A 23 -15.39 19.76 16.29
C ILE A 23 -14.96 20.70 15.18
N SER A 24 -15.21 20.30 13.94
CA SER A 24 -15.06 21.12 12.73
C SER A 24 -15.94 20.60 11.61
N ASP A 25 -15.95 21.28 10.49
CA ASP A 25 -16.63 20.82 9.26
C ASP A 25 -15.99 19.55 8.65
N ASN A 26 -14.73 19.29 8.98
CA ASN A 26 -13.94 18.13 8.49
C ASN A 26 -12.97 17.64 9.58
N PRO A 27 -13.49 17.00 10.66
CA PRO A 27 -12.67 16.62 11.81
C PRO A 27 -11.47 15.73 11.43
N TRP A 28 -11.67 14.75 10.56
CA TRP A 28 -10.60 13.89 10.04
C TRP A 28 -9.50 14.68 9.34
N GLY A 29 -9.86 15.66 8.50
CA GLY A 29 -8.91 16.51 7.80
C GLY A 29 -8.19 17.48 8.72
N ASP A 30 -8.95 18.18 9.58
CA ASP A 30 -8.44 19.30 10.37
C ASP A 30 -7.62 18.88 11.59
N PHE A 31 -7.96 17.72 12.18
CA PHE A 31 -7.25 17.22 13.36
C PHE A 31 -6.27 16.10 13.05
N ALA A 32 -6.70 15.04 12.38
CA ALA A 32 -5.85 13.87 12.16
C ALA A 32 -4.86 14.05 11.00
N ASN A 33 -5.16 14.92 10.04
CA ASN A 33 -4.38 15.07 8.79
C ASN A 33 -3.93 16.51 8.52
N SER A 34 -3.86 17.35 9.53
CA SER A 34 -3.31 18.71 9.47
C SER A 34 -2.47 18.98 10.72
N GLY A 35 -1.60 19.97 10.65
CA GLY A 35 -0.83 20.46 11.81
C GLY A 35 -1.04 21.96 12.01
N LEU A 36 -0.56 22.48 13.12
CA LEU A 36 -0.55 23.91 13.38
C LEU A 36 0.87 24.47 13.18
N ASP A 37 0.97 25.63 12.56
CA ASP A 37 2.25 26.36 12.50
C ASP A 37 2.52 27.13 13.81
N GLU A 38 3.62 27.88 13.85
CA GLU A 38 4.03 28.68 15.02
C GLU A 38 3.04 29.80 15.38
N ASN A 39 2.21 30.23 14.41
CA ASN A 39 1.17 31.24 14.61
C ASN A 39 -0.17 30.65 15.04
N GLY A 40 -0.29 29.31 15.03
CA GLY A 40 -1.53 28.57 15.28
C GLY A 40 -2.42 28.44 14.05
N ASP A 41 -1.92 28.72 12.87
CA ASP A 41 -2.65 28.54 11.60
C ASP A 41 -2.67 27.05 11.21
N LEU A 42 -3.84 26.56 10.81
CA LEU A 42 -4.03 25.17 10.39
C LEU A 42 -3.44 24.94 9.00
N LEU A 43 -2.47 24.04 8.92
CA LEU A 43 -1.77 23.68 7.68
C LEU A 43 -2.08 22.24 7.30
N SER A 44 -2.52 22.03 6.06
CA SER A 44 -2.88 20.73 5.52
C SER A 44 -1.69 19.78 5.43
N GLY A 45 -1.78 18.60 6.03
CA GLY A 45 -0.79 17.51 5.90
C GLY A 45 -0.72 16.88 4.52
N TRP A 46 -1.66 17.19 3.62
CA TRP A 46 -1.58 16.77 2.22
C TRP A 46 -0.46 17.48 1.44
N LEU A 47 0.01 18.61 1.91
CA LEU A 47 1.18 19.29 1.35
C LEU A 47 2.43 18.75 2.04
N LEU A 48 3.29 18.11 1.29
CA LEU A 48 4.48 17.40 1.80
C LEU A 48 5.40 18.27 2.65
N LYS A 49 5.49 19.58 2.39
CA LYS A 49 6.25 20.51 3.22
C LYS A 49 5.78 20.58 4.68
N ASN A 50 4.55 20.17 4.96
CA ASN A 50 3.95 20.18 6.29
C ASN A 50 4.10 18.85 7.04
N SER A 51 4.72 17.83 6.43
CA SER A 51 4.83 16.48 7.02
C SER A 51 5.65 16.42 8.33
N ARG A 52 6.46 17.43 8.61
CA ARG A 52 7.25 17.55 9.87
C ARG A 52 6.49 18.25 11.00
N LEU A 53 5.32 18.81 10.73
CA LEU A 53 4.46 19.31 11.78
C LEU A 53 3.84 18.14 12.54
N PRO A 54 3.62 18.26 13.87
CA PRO A 54 2.79 17.29 14.58
C PRO A 54 1.35 17.38 14.07
N ALA A 55 0.70 16.24 13.89
CA ALA A 55 -0.74 16.23 13.65
C ALA A 55 -1.46 16.97 14.77
N ASN A 56 -2.53 17.72 14.44
CA ASN A 56 -3.28 18.57 15.37
C ASN A 56 -4.19 17.73 16.29
N ILE A 57 -3.66 16.60 16.77
CA ILE A 57 -4.39 15.69 17.64
C ILE A 57 -3.39 14.90 18.51
N PRO A 58 -3.69 14.63 19.79
CA PRO A 58 -2.89 13.71 20.60
C PRO A 58 -2.92 12.29 20.03
N GLU A 59 -1.85 11.54 20.26
CA GLU A 59 -1.69 10.17 19.75
C GLU A 59 -2.89 9.28 20.13
N GLU A 60 -3.35 9.35 21.37
CA GLU A 60 -4.45 8.53 21.92
C GLU A 60 -5.80 8.71 21.20
N HIS A 61 -5.95 9.79 20.46
CA HIS A 61 -7.12 10.10 19.65
C HIS A 61 -6.85 10.02 18.14
N SER A 62 -5.63 9.67 17.75
CA SER A 62 -5.29 9.45 16.35
C SER A 62 -6.11 8.33 15.71
N GLU A 63 -6.23 8.35 14.40
CA GLU A 63 -6.92 7.30 13.63
C GLU A 63 -6.35 5.91 13.93
N THR A 64 -5.02 5.78 14.01
CA THR A 64 -4.33 4.52 14.32
C THR A 64 -4.72 4.00 15.70
N ALA A 65 -4.71 4.85 16.73
CA ALA A 65 -5.11 4.48 18.07
C ALA A 65 -6.61 4.14 18.16
N TYR A 66 -7.46 4.91 17.47
CA TYR A 66 -8.91 4.65 17.39
C TYR A 66 -9.18 3.27 16.77
N MET A 67 -8.57 2.95 15.62
CA MET A 67 -8.77 1.66 14.94
C MET A 67 -8.30 0.49 15.82
N THR A 68 -7.20 0.65 16.53
CA THR A 68 -6.70 -0.33 17.50
C THR A 68 -7.70 -0.57 18.63
N ASN A 69 -8.25 0.50 19.19
CA ASN A 69 -9.27 0.41 20.24
C ASN A 69 -10.53 -0.30 19.73
N ARG A 70 -10.99 0.02 18.52
CA ARG A 70 -12.16 -0.66 17.89
C ARG A 70 -11.91 -2.14 17.69
N ALA A 71 -10.70 -2.54 17.30
CA ALA A 71 -10.35 -3.96 17.18
C ALA A 71 -10.38 -4.67 18.55
N MET A 72 -9.83 -4.05 19.60
CA MET A 72 -9.90 -4.60 20.95
C MET A 72 -11.33 -4.74 21.46
N ASP A 73 -12.18 -3.73 21.26
CA ASP A 73 -13.60 -3.77 21.65
C ASP A 73 -14.36 -4.89 20.90
N PHE A 74 -14.10 -5.02 19.59
CA PHE A 74 -14.70 -6.10 18.81
C PHE A 74 -14.27 -7.48 19.31
N MET A 75 -12.98 -7.70 19.53
CA MET A 75 -12.46 -8.98 20.01
C MET A 75 -12.99 -9.31 21.40
N ALA A 76 -13.09 -8.32 22.32
CA ALA A 76 -13.68 -8.51 23.64
C ALA A 76 -15.13 -9.03 23.52
N GLN A 77 -15.96 -8.37 22.73
CA GLN A 77 -17.36 -8.78 22.55
C GLN A 77 -17.51 -10.09 21.81
N ALA A 78 -16.70 -10.32 20.77
CA ALA A 78 -16.74 -11.56 20.01
C ALA A 78 -16.34 -12.78 20.85
N SER A 79 -15.44 -12.57 21.83
CA SER A 79 -14.96 -13.62 22.74
C SER A 79 -15.96 -14.01 23.85
N GLU A 80 -17.03 -13.24 24.04
CA GLU A 80 -18.13 -13.61 24.92
C GLU A 80 -18.99 -14.77 24.39
N ASN A 81 -18.83 -15.10 23.11
CA ASN A 81 -19.57 -16.16 22.45
C ASN A 81 -18.63 -17.28 21.99
N ASP A 82 -19.11 -18.53 22.03
CA ASP A 82 -18.37 -19.71 21.55
C ASP A 82 -18.31 -19.83 20.01
N GLN A 83 -18.49 -18.74 19.29
CA GLN A 83 -18.42 -18.72 17.83
C GLN A 83 -17.06 -18.25 17.35
N PRO A 84 -16.46 -18.89 16.33
CA PRO A 84 -15.24 -18.37 15.72
C PRO A 84 -15.50 -17.00 15.08
N TRP A 85 -14.52 -16.09 15.19
CA TRP A 85 -14.60 -14.74 14.65
C TRP A 85 -13.41 -14.43 13.73
N LEU A 86 -13.59 -13.46 12.86
CA LEU A 86 -12.56 -12.85 12.02
C LEU A 86 -12.59 -11.34 12.25
N CYS A 87 -11.45 -10.78 12.63
CA CYS A 87 -11.22 -9.34 12.69
C CYS A 87 -10.27 -8.92 11.57
N HIS A 88 -10.73 -8.09 10.64
CA HIS A 88 -9.88 -7.43 9.66
C HIS A 88 -9.61 -6.01 10.13
N LEU A 89 -8.49 -5.81 10.82
CA LEU A 89 -8.03 -4.50 11.25
C LEU A 89 -7.19 -3.87 10.13
N SER A 90 -7.73 -2.83 9.50
CA SER A 90 -7.07 -2.11 8.42
C SER A 90 -6.65 -0.72 8.90
N TYR A 91 -5.36 -0.46 8.91
CA TYR A 91 -4.81 0.87 9.16
C TYR A 91 -4.60 1.59 7.82
N ILE A 92 -4.95 2.87 7.76
CA ILE A 92 -4.64 3.72 6.59
C ILE A 92 -3.17 4.11 6.64
N LYS A 93 -2.65 4.48 7.80
CA LYS A 93 -1.24 4.83 7.97
C LYS A 93 -0.33 3.58 7.84
N PRO A 94 0.84 3.73 7.22
CA PRO A 94 1.59 4.97 6.89
C PRO A 94 1.27 5.64 5.54
N HIS A 95 0.16 5.31 4.86
CA HIS A 95 -0.27 5.99 3.62
C HIS A 95 -0.46 7.50 3.80
N TRP A 96 -0.47 8.23 2.70
CA TRP A 96 -0.79 9.66 2.64
C TRP A 96 -2.01 10.05 3.49
N PRO A 97 -2.04 11.28 4.06
CA PRO A 97 -0.93 12.25 4.12
C PRO A 97 0.11 11.84 5.17
N TYR A 98 1.38 12.18 4.91
CA TYR A 98 2.49 11.83 5.80
C TYR A 98 2.60 12.85 6.94
N ILE A 99 1.67 12.79 7.87
CA ILE A 99 1.65 13.59 9.09
C ILE A 99 1.31 12.68 10.26
N VAL A 100 2.00 12.85 11.37
CA VAL A 100 1.91 11.98 12.54
C VAL A 100 1.86 12.80 13.82
N PRO A 101 1.13 12.39 14.88
CA PRO A 101 1.08 13.13 16.13
C PRO A 101 2.42 13.15 16.88
N SER A 102 2.55 14.12 17.80
CA SER A 102 3.66 14.11 18.76
C SER A 102 3.57 12.85 19.64
N PRO A 103 4.72 12.22 20.02
CA PRO A 103 6.10 12.66 19.75
C PRO A 103 6.69 12.09 18.44
N TYR A 104 5.97 11.29 17.67
CA TYR A 104 6.47 10.54 16.53
C TYR A 104 6.97 11.42 15.38
N HIS A 105 6.45 12.66 15.24
CA HIS A 105 6.82 13.60 14.17
C HIS A 105 8.30 14.04 14.22
N GLU A 106 8.96 13.92 15.39
CA GLU A 106 10.35 14.35 15.61
C GLU A 106 11.30 13.18 15.98
N MET A 107 10.80 11.92 15.98
CA MET A 107 11.61 10.76 16.38
C MET A 107 12.72 10.42 15.39
N TYR A 108 12.58 10.82 14.14
CA TYR A 108 13.53 10.54 13.07
C TYR A 108 13.93 11.83 12.36
N SER A 109 15.12 11.81 11.79
CA SER A 109 15.72 12.92 11.06
C SER A 109 16.20 12.48 9.68
N GLU A 110 16.75 13.41 8.91
CA GLU A 110 17.41 13.13 7.63
C GLU A 110 18.65 12.24 7.77
N GLU A 111 19.24 12.15 8.98
CA GLU A 111 20.39 11.28 9.26
C GLU A 111 19.98 9.79 9.33
N ASP A 112 18.70 9.51 9.53
CA ASP A 112 18.16 8.14 9.69
C ASP A 112 17.74 7.51 8.34
N ILE A 113 17.72 8.27 7.25
CA ILE A 113 17.28 7.78 5.94
C ILE A 113 18.40 7.15 5.14
N ASN A 114 18.07 6.11 4.38
CA ASN A 114 18.99 5.48 3.44
C ASN A 114 19.11 6.28 2.13
N ASN A 115 20.23 6.10 1.43
CA ASN A 115 20.34 6.56 0.06
C ASN A 115 19.26 5.90 -0.82
N PRO A 116 18.70 6.64 -1.79
CA PRO A 116 17.71 6.06 -2.68
C PRO A 116 18.31 5.00 -3.60
N ILE A 117 17.55 3.95 -3.86
CA ILE A 117 17.85 2.95 -4.87
C ILE A 117 17.42 3.52 -6.22
N ARG A 118 18.36 4.12 -6.97
CA ARG A 118 18.09 4.71 -8.28
C ARG A 118 19.38 4.99 -9.04
N SER A 119 19.33 5.03 -10.36
CA SER A 119 20.49 5.34 -11.21
C SER A 119 20.17 6.39 -12.28
N ASP A 120 21.19 7.13 -12.73
CA ASP A 120 21.03 8.09 -13.83
C ASP A 120 20.65 7.43 -15.15
N LYS A 121 21.05 6.18 -15.37
CA LYS A 121 20.67 5.41 -16.56
C LYS A 121 19.17 5.10 -16.58
N GLU A 122 18.64 4.74 -15.44
CA GLU A 122 17.21 4.48 -15.26
C GLU A 122 16.39 5.74 -15.53
N LYS A 123 16.82 6.89 -15.00
CA LYS A 123 16.18 8.19 -15.26
C LYS A 123 16.15 8.56 -16.74
N GLN A 124 17.14 8.10 -17.52
CA GLN A 124 17.26 8.34 -18.95
C GLN A 124 16.64 7.23 -19.81
N THR A 125 15.76 6.42 -19.25
CA THR A 125 15.11 5.31 -19.97
C THR A 125 14.44 5.76 -21.26
N ASN A 126 14.59 4.95 -22.31
CA ASN A 126 13.86 5.13 -23.57
C ASN A 126 12.50 4.38 -23.57
N HIS A 127 12.22 3.59 -22.55
CA HIS A 127 10.95 2.87 -22.44
C HIS A 127 9.81 3.86 -22.18
N PRO A 128 8.80 3.97 -23.08
CA PRO A 128 7.78 5.03 -22.98
C PRO A 128 7.01 4.98 -21.66
N LEU A 129 6.63 3.79 -21.21
CA LEU A 129 5.87 3.61 -19.98
C LEU A 129 6.69 4.01 -18.75
N LEU A 130 7.95 3.55 -18.59
CA LEU A 130 8.80 3.95 -17.47
C LEU A 130 9.02 5.45 -17.45
N ARG A 131 9.22 6.06 -18.62
CA ARG A 131 9.34 7.52 -18.73
C ARG A 131 8.07 8.24 -18.27
N ALA A 132 6.88 7.70 -18.60
CA ALA A 132 5.62 8.26 -18.14
C ALA A 132 5.48 8.15 -16.62
N TYR A 133 5.91 7.04 -16.00
CA TYR A 133 5.96 6.91 -14.54
C TYR A 133 6.93 7.93 -13.91
N HIS A 134 8.13 8.11 -14.45
CA HIS A 134 9.07 9.14 -13.97
C HIS A 134 8.54 10.57 -14.14
N ASN A 135 7.69 10.79 -15.16
CA ASN A 135 7.06 12.08 -15.42
C ASN A 135 5.81 12.35 -14.59
N ALA A 136 5.23 11.34 -13.97
CA ALA A 136 4.09 11.51 -13.09
C ALA A 136 4.38 12.53 -11.98
N ARG A 137 3.37 13.32 -11.61
CA ARG A 137 3.52 14.40 -10.62
C ARG A 137 4.15 13.92 -9.31
N VAL A 138 3.67 12.81 -8.79
CA VAL A 138 4.18 12.24 -7.53
C VAL A 138 5.66 11.82 -7.66
N SER A 139 6.03 11.19 -8.78
CA SER A 139 7.41 10.80 -9.05
C SER A 139 8.35 12.00 -9.19
N LYS A 140 7.94 13.03 -9.93
CA LYS A 140 8.70 14.31 -10.01
C LYS A 140 8.87 14.97 -8.64
N CYS A 141 7.88 14.83 -7.77
CA CYS A 141 7.97 15.34 -6.42
C CYS A 141 9.04 14.58 -5.62
N PHE A 142 8.95 13.26 -5.54
CA PHE A 142 9.88 12.42 -4.77
C PHE A 142 11.24 12.21 -5.43
N SER A 143 11.44 12.58 -6.69
CA SER A 143 12.78 12.58 -7.32
C SER A 143 13.72 13.66 -6.74
N ARG A 144 13.18 14.62 -5.98
CA ARG A 144 13.93 15.66 -5.28
C ARG A 144 14.40 15.14 -3.92
N ASP A 145 15.69 15.23 -3.63
CA ASP A 145 16.26 14.81 -2.35
C ASP A 145 15.67 15.62 -1.18
N GLU A 146 15.48 16.92 -1.35
CA GLU A 146 14.80 17.78 -0.40
C GLU A 146 13.45 17.23 0.08
N VAL A 147 12.63 16.69 -0.84
CA VAL A 147 11.33 16.11 -0.50
C VAL A 147 11.49 14.81 0.29
N ARG A 148 12.40 13.96 -0.14
CA ARG A 148 12.69 12.69 0.54
C ARG A 148 13.19 12.91 1.96
N GLU A 149 14.19 13.77 2.12
CA GLU A 149 14.79 14.14 3.41
C GLU A 149 13.75 14.73 4.36
N HIS A 150 12.77 15.42 3.83
CA HIS A 150 11.71 16.01 4.62
C HIS A 150 10.60 15.02 4.99
N VAL A 151 10.18 14.15 4.06
CA VAL A 151 9.01 13.29 4.22
C VAL A 151 9.32 11.95 4.87
N ILE A 152 10.44 11.29 4.52
CA ILE A 152 10.73 9.93 4.99
C ILE A 152 10.80 9.85 6.53
N PRO A 153 11.39 10.80 7.27
CA PRO A 153 11.33 10.76 8.73
C PRO A 153 9.91 10.76 9.31
N ALA A 154 8.98 11.50 8.71
CA ALA A 154 7.58 11.47 9.12
C ALA A 154 6.91 10.11 8.80
N TYR A 155 7.23 9.52 7.65
CA TYR A 155 6.80 8.17 7.30
C TYR A 155 7.33 7.12 8.30
N MET A 156 8.59 7.22 8.71
CA MET A 156 9.18 6.37 9.76
C MET A 156 8.45 6.57 11.10
N GLY A 157 8.09 7.81 11.43
CA GLY A 157 7.27 8.13 12.62
C GLY A 157 5.90 7.48 12.57
N LEU A 158 5.24 7.45 11.41
CA LEU A 158 3.96 6.76 11.20
C LEU A 158 4.08 5.24 11.40
N ILE A 159 5.17 4.64 10.90
CA ILE A 159 5.46 3.21 11.12
C ILE A 159 5.68 2.94 12.61
N LYS A 160 6.44 3.82 13.30
CA LYS A 160 6.68 3.67 14.74
C LYS A 160 5.39 3.78 15.55
N GLN A 161 4.51 4.71 15.22
CA GLN A 161 3.20 4.82 15.85
C GLN A 161 2.36 3.55 15.65
N LEU A 162 2.39 2.99 14.43
CA LEU A 162 1.71 1.74 14.13
C LEU A 162 2.28 0.57 14.95
N ASP A 163 3.61 0.45 15.03
CA ASP A 163 4.30 -0.57 15.81
C ASP A 163 3.92 -0.51 17.30
N ASP A 164 3.90 0.69 17.89
CA ASP A 164 3.50 0.87 19.28
C ASP A 164 2.03 0.49 19.52
N ASN A 165 1.14 0.81 18.60
CA ASN A 165 -0.26 0.42 18.68
C ASN A 165 -0.47 -1.09 18.52
N LEU A 166 0.29 -1.76 17.64
CA LEU A 166 0.33 -3.22 17.57
C LEU A 166 0.88 -3.84 18.85
N GLY A 167 1.95 -3.27 19.40
CA GLY A 167 2.47 -3.70 20.69
C GLY A 167 1.42 -3.61 21.82
N ARG A 168 0.64 -2.52 21.85
CA ARG A 168 -0.47 -2.34 22.79
C ARG A 168 -1.58 -3.36 22.58
N LEU A 169 -1.93 -3.64 21.33
CA LEU A 169 -2.91 -4.66 20.95
C LEU A 169 -2.47 -6.06 21.42
N PHE A 170 -1.24 -6.46 21.13
CA PHE A 170 -0.73 -7.78 21.50
C PHE A 170 -0.63 -7.96 23.01
N GLN A 171 -0.17 -6.94 23.75
CA GLN A 171 -0.19 -6.99 25.20
C GLN A 171 -1.60 -7.13 25.78
N TRP A 172 -2.59 -6.49 25.16
CA TRP A 172 -3.99 -6.63 25.57
C TRP A 172 -4.52 -8.04 25.27
N MET A 173 -4.20 -8.61 24.09
CA MET A 173 -4.57 -9.97 23.73
C MET A 173 -3.97 -11.00 24.70
N ASP A 174 -2.72 -10.84 25.12
CA ASP A 174 -2.08 -11.70 26.10
C ASP A 174 -2.79 -11.66 27.45
N LYS A 175 -3.10 -10.46 27.96
CA LYS A 175 -3.84 -10.26 29.21
C LYS A 175 -5.25 -10.82 29.16
N SER A 176 -5.85 -10.86 27.99
CA SER A 176 -7.20 -11.39 27.75
C SER A 176 -7.21 -12.88 27.41
N ASN A 177 -6.06 -13.56 27.43
CA ASN A 177 -5.87 -14.96 27.03
C ASN A 177 -6.31 -15.28 25.60
N LEU A 178 -6.27 -14.30 24.69
CA LEU A 178 -6.66 -14.47 23.28
C LEU A 178 -5.49 -14.96 22.42
N SER A 179 -4.25 -14.63 22.78
CA SER A 179 -3.06 -14.96 21.99
C SER A 179 -2.87 -16.47 21.76
N GLU A 180 -3.29 -17.30 22.75
CA GLU A 180 -3.16 -18.76 22.65
C GLU A 180 -4.13 -19.42 21.68
N ASN A 181 -5.20 -18.71 21.28
CA ASN A 181 -6.26 -19.23 20.41
C ASN A 181 -6.58 -18.33 19.20
N THR A 182 -5.68 -17.41 18.88
CA THR A 182 -5.88 -16.47 17.76
C THR A 182 -4.73 -16.56 16.79
N ILE A 183 -5.03 -16.86 15.52
CA ILE A 183 -4.08 -16.76 14.42
C ILE A 183 -3.99 -15.28 14.05
N ILE A 184 -2.77 -14.74 13.99
CA ILE A 184 -2.51 -13.35 13.64
C ILE A 184 -1.82 -13.32 12.27
N ILE A 185 -2.38 -12.55 11.34
CA ILE A 185 -1.80 -12.31 10.02
C ILE A 185 -1.51 -10.82 9.93
N PHE A 186 -0.25 -10.46 9.78
CA PHE A 186 0.20 -9.10 9.53
C PHE A 186 0.69 -8.99 8.09
N SER A 187 0.16 -8.01 7.36
CA SER A 187 0.56 -7.73 5.99
C SER A 187 0.25 -6.29 5.58
N SER A 188 0.63 -5.92 4.35
CA SER A 188 0.28 -4.69 3.68
C SER A 188 -0.30 -5.00 2.30
N ASP A 189 -1.07 -4.09 1.73
CA ASP A 189 -1.60 -4.16 0.37
C ASP A 189 -0.53 -3.83 -0.68
N HIS A 190 0.35 -2.87 -0.42
CA HIS A 190 1.47 -2.44 -1.26
C HIS A 190 2.57 -1.79 -0.41
N GLY A 191 3.70 -1.51 -1.03
CA GLY A 191 4.76 -0.66 -0.49
C GLY A 191 4.64 0.79 -0.95
N ASP A 192 5.76 1.54 -0.89
CA ASP A 192 5.87 2.91 -1.38
C ASP A 192 7.29 3.15 -1.89
N TYR A 193 7.42 3.84 -3.01
CA TYR A 193 8.72 4.15 -3.61
C TYR A 193 9.52 5.18 -2.83
N LEU A 194 8.88 6.20 -2.30
CA LEU A 194 9.52 7.29 -1.55
C LEU A 194 10.79 7.86 -2.23
N GLY A 195 10.84 7.82 -3.55
CA GLY A 195 11.94 8.33 -4.38
C GLY A 195 12.92 7.27 -4.91
N ASP A 196 12.79 6.01 -4.54
CA ASP A 196 13.48 4.91 -5.19
C ASP A 196 13.02 4.81 -6.66
N HIS A 197 13.90 4.38 -7.54
CA HIS A 197 13.66 4.31 -9.00
C HIS A 197 13.16 5.63 -9.62
N TRP A 198 13.43 6.77 -9.00
CA TRP A 198 12.91 8.09 -9.39
C TRP A 198 11.38 8.17 -9.34
N MET A 199 10.73 7.29 -8.56
CA MET A 199 9.29 7.16 -8.45
C MET A 199 8.79 7.57 -7.05
N GLY A 200 7.49 7.84 -6.96
CA GLY A 200 6.74 7.99 -5.72
C GLY A 200 5.44 7.20 -5.82
N ASP A 201 4.77 7.01 -4.69
CA ASP A 201 3.57 6.17 -4.60
C ASP A 201 3.89 4.68 -4.89
N LYS A 202 3.06 3.93 -5.63
CA LYS A 202 3.07 2.46 -5.68
C LYS A 202 2.82 1.82 -7.04
N ASP A 203 2.71 2.62 -8.10
CA ASP A 203 2.04 2.22 -9.36
C ASP A 203 2.88 1.36 -10.32
N PHE A 204 3.91 0.66 -9.86
CA PHE A 204 4.70 -0.25 -10.70
C PHE A 204 5.19 -1.47 -9.90
N TYR A 205 6.07 -2.32 -10.47
CA TYR A 205 6.37 -3.66 -9.96
C TYR A 205 7.75 -3.86 -9.34
N HIS A 206 8.49 -2.81 -9.02
CA HIS A 206 9.73 -2.98 -8.27
C HIS A 206 9.46 -3.53 -6.86
N GLU A 207 10.44 -4.20 -6.27
CA GLU A 207 10.31 -4.82 -4.94
C GLU A 207 9.78 -3.84 -3.88
N MET A 208 10.11 -2.54 -3.98
CA MET A 208 9.64 -1.48 -3.07
C MET A 208 8.11 -1.36 -3.02
N ALA A 209 7.44 -1.64 -4.14
CA ALA A 209 5.98 -1.54 -4.24
C ALA A 209 5.27 -2.87 -4.03
N VAL A 210 5.82 -3.99 -4.54
CA VAL A 210 5.08 -5.26 -4.62
C VAL A 210 5.50 -6.31 -3.60
N LYS A 211 6.69 -6.18 -2.99
CA LYS A 211 7.16 -7.09 -1.95
C LYS A 211 6.75 -6.60 -0.57
N VAL A 212 5.54 -6.93 -0.19
CA VAL A 212 4.96 -6.56 1.10
C VAL A 212 5.34 -7.55 2.20
N PRO A 213 5.36 -7.12 3.48
CA PRO A 213 5.54 -8.04 4.59
C PRO A 213 4.40 -9.05 4.65
N LEU A 214 4.70 -10.29 5.02
CA LEU A 214 3.71 -11.29 5.39
C LEU A 214 4.23 -12.08 6.60
N ILE A 215 3.61 -11.84 7.76
CA ILE A 215 3.92 -12.54 9.01
C ILE A 215 2.66 -13.25 9.48
N ILE A 216 2.76 -14.57 9.67
CA ILE A 216 1.64 -15.37 10.17
C ILE A 216 2.07 -16.03 11.49
N HIS A 217 1.41 -15.64 12.57
CA HIS A 217 1.52 -16.30 13.85
C HIS A 217 0.39 -17.32 14.01
N ASP A 218 0.75 -18.59 14.07
CA ASP A 218 -0.18 -19.69 14.36
C ASP A 218 0.15 -20.28 15.74
N PRO A 219 -0.70 -20.10 16.76
CA PRO A 219 -0.41 -20.59 18.12
C PRO A 219 -0.56 -22.10 18.27
N ARG A 220 -1.14 -22.78 17.28
CA ARG A 220 -1.40 -24.22 17.37
C ARG A 220 -0.09 -25.04 17.38
N LYS A 221 -0.04 -26.12 18.17
CA LYS A 221 1.11 -27.03 18.27
C LYS A 221 1.58 -27.62 16.95
N ILE A 222 0.66 -27.78 15.99
CA ILE A 222 0.99 -28.30 14.66
C ILE A 222 2.00 -27.41 13.91
N SER A 223 2.07 -26.13 14.25
CA SER A 223 2.96 -25.13 13.63
C SER A 223 4.25 -24.89 14.42
N ASP A 224 4.51 -25.62 15.50
CA ASP A 224 5.71 -25.41 16.35
C ASP A 224 7.02 -25.52 15.57
N LYS A 225 7.09 -26.41 14.57
CA LYS A 225 8.31 -26.64 13.76
C LYS A 225 8.65 -25.50 12.80
N SER A 226 7.66 -24.70 12.40
CA SER A 226 7.84 -23.57 11.49
C SER A 226 7.88 -22.21 12.21
N ARG A 227 7.52 -22.18 13.50
CA ARG A 227 7.50 -20.94 14.29
C ARG A 227 8.90 -20.34 14.40
N GLY A 228 8.99 -19.01 14.21
CA GLY A 228 10.24 -18.28 14.20
C GLY A 228 11.12 -18.52 12.95
N THR A 229 10.61 -19.15 11.91
CA THR A 229 11.35 -19.38 10.66
C THR A 229 10.93 -18.37 9.57
N VAL A 230 11.89 -18.03 8.70
CA VAL A 230 11.62 -17.31 7.44
C VAL A 230 11.43 -18.34 6.32
N LYS A 231 10.42 -18.13 5.49
CA LYS A 231 10.11 -18.96 4.32
C LYS A 231 10.36 -18.16 3.05
N ASN A 232 10.95 -18.81 2.05
CA ASN A 232 11.24 -18.20 0.75
C ASN A 232 10.34 -18.76 -0.37
N ASP A 233 9.25 -19.41 0.02
CA ASP A 233 8.25 -19.88 -0.92
C ASP A 233 7.59 -18.69 -1.63
N LEU A 234 7.32 -18.82 -2.92
CA LEU A 234 6.59 -17.82 -3.67
C LEU A 234 5.13 -17.81 -3.24
N VAL A 235 4.68 -16.72 -2.62
CA VAL A 235 3.32 -16.54 -2.13
C VAL A 235 2.71 -15.24 -2.68
N GLU A 236 1.39 -15.21 -2.76
CA GLU A 236 0.62 -14.04 -3.21
C GLU A 236 -0.42 -13.68 -2.16
N MET A 237 -0.83 -12.42 -2.08
CA MET A 237 -1.84 -11.98 -1.12
C MET A 237 -3.20 -12.68 -1.30
N ILE A 238 -3.52 -13.12 -2.51
CA ILE A 238 -4.72 -13.93 -2.78
C ILE A 238 -4.72 -15.28 -2.05
N ASP A 239 -3.57 -15.74 -1.56
CA ASP A 239 -3.43 -16.99 -0.79
C ASP A 239 -4.02 -16.87 0.61
N LEU A 240 -4.21 -15.66 1.12
CA LEU A 240 -4.81 -15.44 2.43
C LEU A 240 -6.27 -15.87 2.47
N ALA A 241 -7.03 -15.63 1.40
CA ALA A 241 -8.44 -15.99 1.37
C ALA A 241 -8.69 -17.52 1.55
N PRO A 242 -8.09 -18.44 0.77
CA PRO A 242 -8.24 -19.86 0.99
C PRO A 242 -7.63 -20.35 2.31
N THR A 243 -6.56 -19.71 2.78
CA THR A 243 -5.92 -20.00 4.07
C THR A 243 -6.86 -19.68 5.24
N ILE A 244 -7.50 -18.52 5.23
CA ILE A 244 -8.50 -18.13 6.24
C ILE A 244 -9.70 -19.07 6.20
N LEU A 245 -10.23 -19.33 5.01
CA LEU A 245 -11.34 -20.28 4.84
C LEU A 245 -11.00 -21.67 5.39
N ARG A 246 -9.75 -22.11 5.21
CA ARG A 246 -9.27 -23.37 5.78
C ARG A 246 -9.30 -23.37 7.30
N PHE A 247 -8.91 -22.26 7.94
CA PHE A 247 -8.97 -22.13 9.41
C PHE A 247 -10.38 -22.22 9.95
N PHE A 248 -11.37 -21.75 9.18
CA PHE A 248 -12.81 -21.90 9.51
C PHE A 248 -13.40 -23.26 9.10
N GLY A 249 -12.60 -24.20 8.62
CA GLY A 249 -13.11 -25.52 8.19
C GLY A 249 -13.94 -25.49 6.90
N CYS A 250 -13.90 -24.40 6.14
CA CYS A 250 -14.62 -24.29 4.87
C CYS A 250 -14.00 -25.20 3.80
N PRO A 251 -14.80 -25.86 2.97
CA PRO A 251 -14.28 -26.66 1.87
C PRO A 251 -13.59 -25.76 0.82
N PRO A 252 -12.50 -26.24 0.20
CA PRO A 252 -11.80 -25.49 -0.83
C PRO A 252 -12.71 -25.31 -2.06
N LYS A 253 -12.56 -24.14 -2.72
CA LYS A 253 -13.30 -23.79 -3.94
C LYS A 253 -12.34 -23.39 -5.07
N PRO A 254 -11.49 -24.31 -5.57
CA PRO A 254 -10.41 -23.99 -6.51
C PRO A 254 -10.90 -23.50 -7.89
N HIS A 255 -12.18 -23.68 -8.20
CA HIS A 255 -12.82 -23.18 -9.42
C HIS A 255 -13.22 -21.69 -9.35
N ILE A 256 -13.16 -21.10 -8.14
CA ILE A 256 -13.48 -19.67 -7.90
C ILE A 256 -12.26 -18.95 -7.31
N ILE A 257 -11.52 -19.62 -6.42
CA ILE A 257 -10.42 -19.04 -5.65
C ILE A 257 -9.09 -19.50 -6.27
N GLU A 258 -8.33 -18.56 -6.81
CA GLU A 258 -7.02 -18.82 -7.44
C GLU A 258 -5.90 -18.98 -6.43
N GLY A 259 -6.01 -18.31 -5.27
CA GLY A 259 -5.04 -18.39 -4.18
C GLY A 259 -4.87 -19.82 -3.67
N ARG A 260 -3.75 -20.09 -3.03
CA ARG A 260 -3.36 -21.39 -2.48
C ARG A 260 -3.33 -21.35 -0.96
N ASP A 261 -3.82 -22.41 -0.32
CA ASP A 261 -3.76 -22.55 1.14
C ASP A 261 -2.29 -22.60 1.62
N LEU A 262 -1.94 -21.70 2.50
CA LEU A 262 -0.59 -21.59 3.09
C LEU A 262 -0.39 -22.52 4.30
N THR A 263 -1.41 -23.26 4.73
CA THR A 263 -1.32 -24.17 5.87
C THR A 263 -0.14 -25.16 5.78
N PRO A 264 0.20 -25.74 4.60
CA PRO A 264 1.36 -26.63 4.48
C PRO A 264 2.68 -25.93 4.85
N ILE A 265 2.86 -24.66 4.48
CA ILE A 265 4.06 -23.87 4.86
C ILE A 265 4.08 -23.67 6.37
N LEU A 266 2.92 -23.29 6.96
CA LEU A 266 2.79 -23.03 8.40
C LEU A 266 3.04 -24.28 9.25
N THR A 267 2.63 -25.43 8.78
CA THR A 267 2.78 -26.72 9.51
C THR A 267 4.06 -27.46 9.14
N GLY A 268 4.81 -26.99 8.17
CA GLY A 268 6.03 -27.67 7.68
C GLY A 268 5.73 -29.00 6.98
N THR A 269 4.52 -29.16 6.41
CA THR A 269 4.11 -30.34 5.66
C THR A 269 4.31 -30.16 4.16
N ALA A 270 4.41 -31.26 3.42
CA ALA A 270 4.44 -31.20 1.96
C ALA A 270 3.08 -30.76 1.39
N GLY A 271 3.08 -30.19 0.18
CA GLY A 271 1.85 -29.87 -0.54
C GLY A 271 1.73 -28.42 -1.05
N PHE A 272 2.62 -27.50 -0.61
CA PHE A 272 2.71 -26.19 -1.21
C PHE A 272 3.86 -26.16 -2.24
N SER A 273 3.58 -25.71 -3.44
CA SER A 273 4.61 -25.36 -4.44
C SER A 273 4.03 -24.37 -5.44
N ARG A 274 4.81 -23.36 -5.81
CA ARG A 274 4.46 -22.37 -6.82
C ARG A 274 5.70 -22.03 -7.63
N ASN A 275 5.56 -22.05 -8.95
CA ASN A 275 6.69 -21.79 -9.85
C ASN A 275 6.85 -20.31 -10.20
N TYR A 276 5.78 -19.51 -10.04
CA TYR A 276 5.77 -18.07 -10.31
C TYR A 276 4.61 -17.40 -9.60
N ILE A 277 4.75 -16.13 -9.36
CA ILE A 277 3.70 -15.22 -8.90
C ILE A 277 3.34 -14.22 -9.99
N ILE A 278 2.11 -13.69 -9.94
CA ILE A 278 1.59 -12.73 -10.91
C ILE A 278 1.00 -11.53 -10.18
N SER A 279 1.24 -10.35 -10.74
CA SER A 279 0.58 -9.13 -10.32
C SER A 279 0.11 -8.37 -11.55
N GLU A 280 -1.02 -7.70 -11.44
CA GLU A 280 -1.63 -6.92 -12.52
C GLU A 280 -1.85 -5.48 -12.08
N HIS A 281 -1.71 -4.54 -13.01
CA HIS A 281 -1.98 -3.15 -12.76
C HIS A 281 -2.61 -2.48 -13.97
N ASP A 282 -3.76 -1.85 -13.74
CA ASP A 282 -4.47 -1.03 -14.71
C ASP A 282 -4.19 0.45 -14.40
N TYR A 283 -3.44 1.11 -15.28
CA TYR A 283 -3.08 2.52 -15.11
C TYR A 283 -3.94 3.49 -15.91
N HIS A 284 -5.07 3.03 -16.46
CA HIS A 284 -5.97 3.79 -17.34
C HIS A 284 -6.55 5.10 -16.73
N TRP A 285 -6.58 5.21 -15.43
CA TRP A 285 -7.05 6.40 -14.70
C TRP A 285 -5.93 7.36 -14.30
N SER A 286 -4.68 6.99 -14.56
CA SER A 286 -3.50 7.69 -14.12
C SER A 286 -3.03 8.79 -15.08
N GLU A 287 -2.08 9.60 -14.60
CA GLU A 287 -1.38 10.58 -15.44
C GLU A 287 -0.60 9.91 -16.57
N MET A 288 -0.11 8.68 -16.37
CA MET A 288 0.66 7.91 -17.34
C MET A 288 -0.18 7.56 -18.59
N ALA A 289 -1.40 7.10 -18.41
CA ALA A 289 -2.29 6.79 -19.54
C ALA A 289 -2.55 8.03 -20.40
N LYS A 290 -2.72 9.18 -19.76
CA LYS A 290 -2.93 10.45 -20.44
C LYS A 290 -1.68 10.92 -21.20
N GLU A 291 -0.48 10.79 -20.60
CA GLU A 291 0.78 11.17 -21.26
C GLU A 291 1.07 10.29 -22.48
N LEU A 292 0.71 9.01 -22.39
CA LEU A 292 0.94 8.02 -23.45
C LEU A 292 -0.16 8.01 -24.52
N ASP A 293 -1.24 8.79 -24.35
CA ASP A 293 -2.44 8.73 -25.20
C ASP A 293 -2.95 7.28 -25.37
N GLN A 294 -2.88 6.52 -24.28
CA GLN A 294 -3.19 5.09 -24.28
C GLN A 294 -4.69 4.88 -24.16
N PRO A 295 -5.32 4.13 -25.07
CA PRO A 295 -6.70 3.71 -24.92
C PRO A 295 -6.94 2.97 -23.60
N GLN A 296 -8.13 3.13 -23.02
CA GLN A 296 -8.46 2.58 -21.70
C GLN A 296 -8.26 1.05 -21.64
N ASP A 297 -8.65 0.34 -22.69
CA ASP A 297 -8.57 -1.11 -22.84
C ASP A 297 -7.15 -1.64 -23.06
N LEU A 298 -6.18 -0.76 -23.34
CA LEU A 298 -4.76 -1.09 -23.50
C LEU A 298 -3.88 -0.59 -22.35
N ALA A 299 -4.43 0.22 -21.45
CA ALA A 299 -3.68 0.85 -20.36
C ALA A 299 -3.49 -0.12 -19.17
N HIS A 300 -2.90 -1.29 -19.41
CA HIS A 300 -2.63 -2.27 -18.38
C HIS A 300 -1.26 -2.97 -18.54
N THR A 301 -0.77 -3.48 -17.45
CA THR A 301 0.47 -4.23 -17.36
C THR A 301 0.28 -5.49 -16.52
N LYS A 302 1.12 -6.49 -16.76
CA LYS A 302 1.14 -7.72 -15.97
C LYS A 302 2.58 -8.12 -15.67
N MET A 303 2.84 -8.44 -14.43
CA MET A 303 4.12 -8.93 -13.97
C MET A 303 4.05 -10.42 -13.66
N ILE A 304 5.09 -11.16 -14.02
CA ILE A 304 5.35 -12.53 -13.59
C ILE A 304 6.78 -12.65 -13.04
N PHE A 305 6.93 -13.30 -11.88
CA PHE A 305 8.21 -13.52 -11.21
C PHE A 305 8.34 -14.99 -10.80
N ASP A 306 9.51 -15.60 -11.07
CA ASP A 306 9.79 -17.02 -10.83
C ASP A 306 10.79 -17.30 -9.70
N GLY A 307 11.08 -16.28 -8.88
CA GLY A 307 12.08 -16.36 -7.81
C GLY A 307 13.47 -15.82 -8.22
N ARG A 308 13.69 -15.60 -9.51
CA ARG A 308 14.89 -14.95 -10.03
C ARG A 308 14.57 -13.88 -11.07
N TRP A 309 13.77 -14.22 -12.08
CA TRP A 309 13.47 -13.35 -13.22
C TRP A 309 12.11 -12.71 -13.04
N LYS A 310 12.06 -11.40 -13.16
CA LYS A 310 10.84 -10.61 -13.17
C LYS A 310 10.61 -10.09 -14.59
N TYR A 311 9.53 -10.54 -15.23
CA TYR A 311 9.09 -10.11 -16.55
C TYR A 311 7.82 -9.30 -16.42
N ILE A 312 7.78 -8.15 -17.10
CA ILE A 312 6.62 -7.26 -17.09
C ILE A 312 6.15 -7.09 -18.54
N ARG A 313 4.96 -7.58 -18.81
CA ARG A 313 4.26 -7.32 -20.07
C ARG A 313 3.62 -5.95 -20.00
N CYS A 314 3.96 -5.11 -20.97
CA CYS A 314 3.42 -3.76 -21.12
C CYS A 314 2.58 -3.74 -22.39
N GLU A 315 1.25 -3.64 -22.28
CA GLU A 315 0.39 -3.68 -23.47
C GLU A 315 0.66 -2.46 -24.36
N GLY A 316 0.92 -2.71 -25.66
CA GLY A 316 1.30 -1.68 -26.62
C GLY A 316 2.76 -1.21 -26.58
N PHE A 317 3.59 -1.74 -25.66
CA PHE A 317 5.01 -1.39 -25.52
C PHE A 317 5.90 -2.64 -25.44
N GLU A 318 7.21 -2.44 -25.58
CA GLU A 318 8.19 -3.51 -25.32
C GLU A 318 8.06 -3.98 -23.86
N PRO A 319 8.33 -5.26 -23.59
CA PRO A 319 8.33 -5.76 -22.21
C PRO A 319 9.56 -5.27 -21.45
N ILE A 320 9.55 -5.47 -20.13
CA ILE A 320 10.67 -5.21 -19.23
C ILE A 320 11.10 -6.53 -18.57
N LEU A 321 12.40 -6.73 -18.36
CA LEU A 321 12.96 -7.93 -17.74
C LEU A 321 14.06 -7.57 -16.75
N PHE A 322 13.93 -8.05 -15.50
CA PHE A 322 14.95 -7.92 -14.47
C PHE A 322 15.48 -9.30 -14.04
N ASP A 323 16.78 -9.39 -13.71
CA ASP A 323 17.41 -10.55 -13.06
C ASP A 323 17.74 -10.20 -11.61
N LEU A 324 16.83 -10.47 -10.68
CA LEU A 324 16.98 -10.12 -9.26
C LEU A 324 18.12 -10.88 -8.56
N PHE A 325 18.70 -11.90 -9.20
CA PHE A 325 19.89 -12.57 -8.69
C PHE A 325 21.17 -11.76 -8.90
N SER A 326 21.32 -11.13 -10.07
CA SER A 326 22.49 -10.31 -10.41
C SER A 326 22.27 -8.82 -10.16
N ASP A 327 21.03 -8.38 -10.14
CA ASP A 327 20.57 -7.00 -9.96
C ASP A 327 19.36 -6.98 -9.01
N PRO A 328 19.57 -7.18 -7.70
CA PRO A 328 18.49 -7.21 -6.72
C PRO A 328 17.78 -5.86 -6.57
N ASP A 329 18.41 -4.79 -7.01
CA ASP A 329 17.88 -3.43 -7.00
C ASP A 329 17.13 -3.05 -8.29
N GLU A 330 16.97 -3.98 -9.25
CA GLU A 330 16.18 -3.82 -10.48
C GLU A 330 16.52 -2.56 -11.32
N LEU A 331 17.81 -2.18 -11.37
CA LEU A 331 18.29 -0.97 -12.05
C LEU A 331 18.55 -1.17 -13.55
N VAL A 332 18.55 -2.41 -14.04
CA VAL A 332 18.93 -2.74 -15.41
C VAL A 332 17.86 -3.55 -16.11
N ASP A 333 17.13 -2.91 -17.02
CA ASP A 333 16.23 -3.63 -17.92
C ASP A 333 17.01 -4.47 -18.96
N LEU A 334 16.78 -5.77 -18.94
CA LEU A 334 17.42 -6.77 -19.77
C LEU A 334 16.55 -7.22 -20.96
N ALA A 335 15.34 -6.68 -21.16
CA ALA A 335 14.42 -7.14 -22.20
C ALA A 335 15.01 -7.01 -23.62
N GLY A 336 15.79 -5.96 -23.88
CA GLY A 336 16.52 -5.76 -25.15
C GLY A 336 17.78 -6.61 -25.33
N SER A 337 18.17 -7.41 -24.32
CA SER A 337 19.40 -8.22 -24.39
C SER A 337 19.31 -9.37 -25.40
N THR A 338 20.39 -9.57 -26.14
CA THR A 338 20.51 -10.65 -27.13
C THR A 338 21.15 -11.93 -26.60
N THR A 339 21.55 -11.97 -25.32
CA THR A 339 22.13 -13.17 -24.71
C THR A 339 21.11 -14.31 -24.68
N ALA A 340 21.55 -15.56 -24.89
CA ALA A 340 20.66 -16.72 -24.89
C ALA A 340 19.89 -16.83 -23.56
N MET A 341 20.57 -16.65 -22.43
CA MET A 341 19.97 -16.77 -21.09
C MET A 341 18.82 -15.76 -20.89
N HIS A 342 18.99 -14.50 -21.28
CA HIS A 342 17.96 -13.48 -21.13
C HIS A 342 16.77 -13.71 -22.06
N ARG A 343 17.04 -14.12 -23.30
CA ARG A 343 15.98 -14.49 -24.27
C ARG A 343 15.17 -15.69 -23.79
N ASP A 344 15.84 -16.72 -23.28
CA ASP A 344 15.20 -17.93 -22.79
C ASP A 344 14.34 -17.62 -21.55
N ALA A 345 14.84 -16.80 -20.62
CA ALA A 345 14.09 -16.35 -19.46
C ALA A 345 12.82 -15.58 -19.89
N ARG A 346 12.98 -14.61 -20.81
CA ARG A 346 11.86 -13.83 -21.33
C ARG A 346 10.80 -14.72 -21.97
N LEU A 347 11.20 -15.60 -22.93
CA LEU A 347 10.27 -16.46 -23.64
C LEU A 347 9.52 -17.41 -22.69
N ARG A 348 10.22 -17.98 -21.72
CA ARG A 348 9.63 -18.89 -20.73
C ARG A 348 8.59 -18.18 -19.86
N LEU A 349 8.89 -16.98 -19.37
CA LEU A 349 7.97 -16.21 -18.53
C LEU A 349 6.79 -15.65 -19.33
N GLU A 350 7.04 -15.17 -20.55
CA GLU A 350 5.98 -14.73 -21.45
C GLU A 350 4.99 -15.87 -21.74
N THR A 351 5.49 -17.06 -22.10
CA THR A 351 4.66 -18.25 -22.31
C THR A 351 3.87 -18.64 -21.06
N ALA A 352 4.49 -18.55 -19.87
CA ALA A 352 3.81 -18.85 -18.62
C ALA A 352 2.70 -17.84 -18.32
N LEU A 353 2.95 -16.55 -18.57
CA LEU A 353 1.98 -15.47 -18.38
C LEU A 353 0.82 -15.59 -19.37
N GLU A 354 1.07 -15.88 -20.63
CA GLU A 354 0.04 -16.14 -21.63
C GLU A 354 -0.82 -17.35 -21.25
N SER A 355 -0.21 -18.45 -20.82
CA SER A 355 -0.92 -19.64 -20.35
C SER A 355 -1.80 -19.34 -19.15
N TRP A 356 -1.36 -18.46 -18.24
CA TRP A 356 -2.17 -17.99 -17.11
C TRP A 356 -3.32 -17.12 -17.62
N ALA A 357 -3.05 -16.13 -18.47
CA ALA A 357 -4.07 -15.22 -19.00
C ALA A 357 -5.18 -15.92 -19.79
N MET A 358 -4.86 -16.99 -20.51
CA MET A 358 -5.85 -17.82 -21.21
C MET A 358 -6.85 -18.50 -20.25
N ARG A 359 -6.45 -18.75 -18.99
CA ARG A 359 -7.29 -19.39 -17.98
C ARG A 359 -8.11 -18.40 -17.16
N HIS A 360 -7.68 -17.14 -17.14
CA HIS A 360 -8.26 -16.09 -16.33
C HIS A 360 -8.66 -14.90 -17.19
N HIS A 361 -9.82 -14.36 -16.93
CA HIS A 361 -10.31 -13.18 -17.63
C HIS A 361 -10.05 -11.95 -16.76
N THR A 362 -9.13 -11.11 -17.20
CA THR A 362 -8.96 -9.78 -16.65
C THR A 362 -9.94 -8.82 -17.31
N ARG A 363 -10.57 -7.96 -16.52
CA ARG A 363 -11.48 -6.91 -16.99
C ARG A 363 -11.08 -5.59 -16.37
N ILE A 364 -11.10 -4.54 -17.18
CA ILE A 364 -11.17 -3.18 -16.69
C ILE A 364 -12.61 -2.99 -16.20
N THR A 365 -12.77 -2.73 -14.90
CA THR A 365 -14.09 -2.61 -14.25
C THR A 365 -14.51 -1.15 -14.06
N ALA A 366 -13.58 -0.21 -14.23
CA ALA A 366 -13.87 1.21 -14.10
C ALA A 366 -14.57 1.75 -15.37
N THR A 367 -15.65 2.49 -15.18
CA THR A 367 -16.31 3.23 -16.27
C THR A 367 -15.60 4.56 -16.51
N GLU A 368 -15.77 5.16 -17.71
CA GLU A 368 -15.26 6.51 -17.98
C GLU A 368 -15.75 7.53 -16.94
N GLU A 369 -17.01 7.43 -16.52
CA GLU A 369 -17.58 8.30 -15.48
C GLU A 369 -16.85 8.14 -14.15
N LEU A 370 -16.53 6.91 -13.73
CA LEU A 370 -15.75 6.65 -12.53
C LEU A 370 -14.33 7.23 -12.65
N LEU A 371 -13.70 7.04 -13.82
CA LEU A 371 -12.36 7.58 -14.11
C LEU A 371 -12.34 9.11 -14.04
N GLU A 372 -13.33 9.77 -14.65
CA GLU A 372 -13.44 11.23 -14.57
C GLU A 372 -13.67 11.72 -13.14
N THR A 373 -14.41 10.96 -12.33
CA THR A 373 -14.58 11.27 -10.90
C THR A 373 -13.27 11.16 -10.14
N GLN A 374 -12.47 10.14 -10.41
CA GLN A 374 -11.17 9.94 -9.76
C GLN A 374 -10.11 10.96 -10.21
N LYS A 375 -10.11 11.36 -11.50
CA LYS A 375 -9.27 12.46 -11.99
C LYS A 375 -9.54 13.79 -11.27
N LYS A 376 -10.68 13.91 -10.59
CA LYS A 376 -11.06 15.08 -9.78
C LYS A 376 -10.67 14.95 -8.31
N ALA A 377 -9.89 13.94 -7.93
CA ALA A 377 -9.49 13.71 -6.53
C ALA A 377 -8.87 14.97 -5.89
N ALA A 378 -8.03 15.71 -6.62
CA ALA A 378 -7.46 16.96 -6.13
C ALA A 378 -8.52 18.05 -5.86
N GLU A 379 -9.62 18.09 -6.62
CA GLU A 379 -10.74 19.01 -6.39
C GLU A 379 -11.52 18.68 -5.11
N LEU A 380 -11.43 17.42 -4.67
CA LEU A 380 -12.01 16.93 -3.42
C LEU A 380 -11.05 17.05 -2.23
N GLY A 381 -9.89 17.68 -2.43
CA GLY A 381 -8.89 17.87 -1.37
C GLY A 381 -7.93 16.69 -1.17
N ILE A 382 -7.95 15.68 -2.04
CA ILE A 382 -6.99 14.57 -2.02
C ILE A 382 -5.78 14.96 -2.86
N LEU A 383 -4.68 15.37 -2.19
CA LEU A 383 -3.52 15.99 -2.81
C LEU A 383 -2.28 15.09 -2.72
N ILE A 384 -2.19 14.12 -3.63
CA ILE A 384 -1.05 13.21 -3.68
C ILE A 384 0.04 13.81 -4.58
N GLY A 385 1.27 13.97 -4.04
CA GLY A 385 2.44 14.40 -4.81
C GLY A 385 2.55 15.89 -5.07
N PHE A 386 1.90 16.74 -4.27
CA PHE A 386 2.14 18.17 -4.27
C PHE A 386 3.04 18.55 -3.09
N TRP A 387 4.07 19.33 -3.39
CA TRP A 387 4.94 19.86 -2.35
C TRP A 387 4.25 20.97 -1.56
N ASP A 388 3.69 21.96 -2.27
CA ASP A 388 3.00 23.10 -1.68
C ASP A 388 1.85 23.65 -2.55
N GLU A 389 1.18 24.68 -2.07
CA GLU A 389 0.05 25.33 -2.71
C GLU A 389 0.42 25.94 -4.07
N ASN A 390 1.65 26.50 -4.20
CA ASN A 390 2.11 27.12 -5.45
C ASN A 390 2.28 26.07 -6.54
N GLU A 391 2.85 24.90 -6.20
CA GLU A 391 2.97 23.77 -7.12
C GLU A 391 1.59 23.25 -7.54
N PHE A 392 0.65 23.15 -6.60
CA PHE A 392 -0.73 22.76 -6.90
C PHE A 392 -1.37 23.74 -7.90
N GLU A 393 -1.33 25.05 -7.62
CA GLU A 393 -1.90 26.07 -8.49
C GLU A 393 -1.24 26.10 -9.87
N ALA A 394 0.08 25.97 -9.94
CA ALA A 394 0.83 25.95 -11.19
C ALA A 394 0.47 24.73 -12.08
N ILE A 395 0.27 23.55 -11.49
CA ILE A 395 -0.02 22.30 -12.20
C ILE A 395 -1.50 22.21 -12.58
N THR A 396 -2.41 22.57 -11.67
CA THR A 396 -3.84 22.35 -11.87
C THR A 396 -4.57 23.55 -12.49
N GLY A 397 -3.98 24.75 -12.43
CA GLY A 397 -4.61 26.01 -12.81
C GLY A 397 -5.72 26.47 -11.85
N LYS A 398 -5.86 25.83 -10.70
CA LYS A 398 -6.92 26.10 -9.70
C LYS A 398 -6.33 26.67 -8.44
N LYS A 399 -7.07 27.56 -7.77
CA LYS A 399 -6.69 28.09 -6.48
C LYS A 399 -6.84 27.04 -5.39
N PHE A 400 -5.82 26.86 -4.56
CA PHE A 400 -5.82 25.90 -3.44
C PHE A 400 -6.97 26.18 -2.46
N GLU A 401 -7.23 27.42 -2.16
CA GLU A 401 -8.32 27.88 -1.28
C GLU A 401 -9.75 27.49 -1.73
N ASN A 402 -9.90 27.12 -3.01
CA ASN A 402 -11.18 26.70 -3.58
C ASN A 402 -11.40 25.19 -3.55
N LEU A 403 -10.51 24.42 -2.90
CA LEU A 403 -10.69 22.98 -2.78
C LEU A 403 -11.86 22.64 -1.86
N LYS A 404 -12.70 21.72 -2.30
CA LYS A 404 -13.76 21.18 -1.42
C LYS A 404 -13.09 20.29 -0.33
N PRO A 405 -13.47 20.43 0.94
CA PRO A 405 -13.03 19.51 1.99
C PRO A 405 -13.45 18.07 1.66
N VAL A 406 -12.55 17.10 1.88
CA VAL A 406 -12.90 15.69 1.76
C VAL A 406 -14.01 15.38 2.78
N GLY A 407 -15.19 14.97 2.32
CA GLY A 407 -16.28 14.51 3.21
C GLY A 407 -17.56 15.35 3.23
N LYS A 408 -17.62 16.54 2.60
CA LYS A 408 -18.92 17.23 2.48
C LYS A 408 -19.83 16.49 1.46
N LYS A 409 -20.82 15.76 1.97
CA LYS A 409 -21.98 15.36 1.16
C LYS A 409 -22.72 16.64 0.78
N GLU A 410 -22.87 16.91 -0.51
CA GLU A 410 -23.87 17.89 -0.97
C GLU A 410 -25.25 17.44 -0.43
N LYS A 411 -25.90 18.33 0.30
CA LYS A 411 -27.26 18.10 0.84
C LYS A 411 -28.27 18.08 -0.27
#